data_fedb66c5b5483f4c439e26ebdeb4f4d2
#
_entry.id   fedb66c5b5483f4c439e26ebdeb4f4d2
#
_cell.length_a   1.000
_cell.length_b   1.000
_cell.length_c   1.000
_cell.angle_alpha   90.00
_cell.angle_beta   90.00
_cell.angle_gamma   90.00
#
_symmetry.space_group_name_H-M   'P 1'
#
loop_
_entity.id
_entity.type
_entity.pdbx_description
1 polymer ?
#
loop_
_entity_poly.entity_id
_entity_poly.type
_entity_poly.pdbx_seq_one_letter_code
_entity_poly.pdbx_strand_id
1 'polypeptide(L)'
;RWEDTRKSSGFNFRMNELQGAVGLAQLRKLTYVINTQRKIYNKIWNQIKGLKGIEKRYYSKDSYISADALIIMVKNKKLAKKCRARLLKYKISTKILPEAYTWHFAGKWKHIKELKSQNLKKSLKRSEQLLNRAVSIPIFIRMNSQQILNIKKALYEALN
;
A
#
# COMPACT_ATOMS: atom_id res chain seq x y z
N ARG A 1 -32.91 -19.20 21.94
CA ARG A 1 -31.53 -19.29 21.35
C ARG A 1 -31.51 -19.10 19.85
N TRP A 2 -32.66 -19.17 19.19
CA TRP A 2 -32.83 -19.09 17.74
C TRP A 2 -33.67 -17.89 17.31
N GLU A 3 -34.09 -17.03 18.24
CA GLU A 3 -34.77 -15.79 17.93
C GLU A 3 -33.73 -14.75 17.43
N ASP A 4 -34.12 -14.08 16.38
CA ASP A 4 -33.26 -13.02 15.82
C ASP A 4 -33.47 -11.70 16.59
N THR A 5 -32.63 -11.45 17.56
CA THR A 5 -32.65 -10.22 18.38
C THR A 5 -31.77 -9.10 17.81
N ARG A 6 -31.17 -9.26 16.61
CA ARG A 6 -30.29 -8.28 16.02
C ARG A 6 -31.03 -7.00 15.63
N LYS A 7 -30.51 -5.87 16.07
CA LYS A 7 -31.05 -4.54 15.77
C LYS A 7 -30.32 -3.86 14.60
N SER A 8 -29.25 -4.44 14.10
CA SER A 8 -28.44 -3.90 13.00
C SER A 8 -27.91 -5.01 12.10
N SER A 9 -27.55 -4.67 10.86
CA SER A 9 -26.82 -5.59 9.98
C SER A 9 -25.43 -5.83 10.56
N GLY A 10 -25.04 -7.09 10.67
CA GLY A 10 -23.76 -7.49 11.22
C GLY A 10 -23.09 -8.56 10.38
N PHE A 11 -21.85 -8.86 10.70
CA PHE A 11 -21.09 -9.94 10.08
C PHE A 11 -20.82 -11.05 11.09
N ASN A 12 -20.74 -12.29 10.61
CA ASN A 12 -20.35 -13.42 11.43
C ASN A 12 -18.84 -13.65 11.30
N PHE A 13 -18.05 -13.05 12.18
CA PHE A 13 -16.58 -13.16 12.20
C PHE A 13 -16.07 -14.29 13.10
N ARG A 14 -16.72 -15.43 13.08
CA ARG A 14 -16.23 -16.59 13.84
C ARG A 14 -15.01 -17.19 13.13
N MET A 15 -13.92 -17.29 13.87
CA MET A 15 -12.73 -18.02 13.44
C MET A 15 -12.97 -19.52 13.62
N ASN A 16 -12.72 -20.31 12.59
CA ASN A 16 -12.70 -21.78 12.70
C ASN A 16 -11.30 -22.28 13.11
N GLU A 17 -11.20 -23.53 13.51
CA GLU A 17 -9.95 -24.12 13.99
C GLU A 17 -8.83 -24.08 12.95
N LEU A 18 -9.16 -24.34 11.68
CA LEU A 18 -8.18 -24.25 10.57
C LEU A 18 -7.59 -22.84 10.44
N GLN A 19 -8.44 -21.81 10.49
CA GLN A 19 -7.99 -20.40 10.47
C GLN A 19 -7.12 -20.10 11.69
N GLY A 20 -7.50 -20.61 12.88
CA GLY A 20 -6.71 -20.46 14.10
C GLY A 20 -5.35 -21.14 14.01
N ALA A 21 -5.30 -22.36 13.52
CA ALA A 21 -4.05 -23.12 13.34
C ALA A 21 -3.08 -22.43 12.34
N VAL A 22 -3.60 -22.03 11.19
CA VAL A 22 -2.82 -21.28 10.18
C VAL A 22 -2.36 -19.94 10.75
N GLY A 23 -3.25 -19.19 11.43
CA GLY A 23 -2.95 -17.92 12.07
C GLY A 23 -1.81 -18.04 13.08
N LEU A 24 -1.86 -19.04 13.96
CA LEU A 24 -0.81 -19.31 14.95
C LEU A 24 0.52 -19.65 14.29
N ALA A 25 0.52 -20.49 13.25
CA ALA A 25 1.73 -20.84 12.51
C ALA A 25 2.36 -19.60 11.82
N GLN A 26 1.55 -18.68 11.30
CA GLN A 26 2.04 -17.43 10.70
C GLN A 26 2.53 -16.45 11.77
N LEU A 27 1.85 -16.36 12.91
CA LEU A 27 2.25 -15.47 14.01
C LEU A 27 3.64 -15.82 14.55
N ARG A 28 3.98 -17.10 14.65
CA ARG A 28 5.32 -17.55 15.03
C ARG A 28 6.42 -17.06 14.09
N LYS A 29 6.10 -16.78 12.83
CA LYS A 29 7.04 -16.28 11.81
C LYS A 29 7.05 -14.75 11.70
N LEU A 30 6.16 -14.05 12.38
CA LEU A 30 5.90 -12.61 12.18
C LEU A 30 7.16 -11.76 12.32
N THR A 31 7.94 -11.98 13.38
CA THR A 31 9.18 -11.23 13.62
C THR A 31 10.19 -11.42 12.49
N TYR A 32 10.38 -12.67 12.03
CA TYR A 32 11.25 -12.96 10.88
C TYR A 32 10.79 -12.24 9.61
N VAL A 33 9.49 -12.31 9.32
CA VAL A 33 8.89 -11.69 8.12
C VAL A 33 9.09 -10.18 8.15
N ILE A 34 8.72 -9.51 9.24
CA ILE A 34 8.84 -8.04 9.37
C ILE A 34 10.31 -7.62 9.27
N ASN A 35 11.21 -8.27 9.98
CA ASN A 35 12.62 -7.92 9.94
C ASN A 35 13.24 -8.09 8.55
N THR A 36 12.83 -9.14 7.83
CA THR A 36 13.29 -9.38 6.46
C THR A 36 12.72 -8.32 5.50
N GLN A 37 11.42 -8.00 5.60
CA GLN A 37 10.80 -6.94 4.80
C GLN A 37 11.45 -5.58 5.06
N ARG A 38 11.77 -5.24 6.30
CA ARG A 38 12.47 -3.99 6.65
C ARG A 38 13.87 -3.92 6.05
N LYS A 39 14.62 -5.01 6.04
CA LYS A 39 15.93 -5.09 5.37
C LYS A 39 15.79 -4.82 3.86
N ILE A 40 14.82 -5.45 3.20
CA ILE A 40 14.55 -5.26 1.77
C ILE A 40 14.06 -3.83 1.48
N TYR A 41 13.15 -3.30 2.30
CA TYR A 41 12.67 -1.92 2.23
C TYR A 41 13.83 -0.92 2.20
N ASN A 42 14.77 -1.07 3.15
CA ASN A 42 15.94 -0.20 3.22
C ASN A 42 16.88 -0.40 2.02
N LYS A 43 17.05 -1.62 1.54
CA LYS A 43 17.84 -1.90 0.31
C LYS A 43 17.22 -1.18 -0.90
N ILE A 44 15.91 -1.29 -1.11
CA ILE A 44 15.22 -0.60 -2.22
C ILE A 44 15.39 0.91 -2.06
N TRP A 45 15.07 1.45 -0.87
CA TRP A 45 15.16 2.90 -0.64
C TRP A 45 16.57 3.43 -0.91
N ASN A 46 17.61 2.75 -0.45
CA ASN A 46 18.99 3.16 -0.69
C ASN A 46 19.37 3.17 -2.19
N GLN A 47 18.75 2.31 -3.00
CA GLN A 47 18.98 2.30 -4.45
C GLN A 47 18.28 3.46 -5.18
N ILE A 48 17.17 3.98 -4.64
CA ILE A 48 16.34 4.96 -5.34
C ILE A 48 16.34 6.35 -4.72
N LYS A 49 16.79 6.53 -3.47
CA LYS A 49 16.76 7.83 -2.74
C LYS A 49 17.46 8.98 -3.47
N GLY A 50 18.41 8.70 -4.36
CA GLY A 50 19.11 9.68 -5.18
C GLY A 50 18.37 10.09 -6.46
N LEU A 51 17.26 9.46 -6.80
CA LEU A 51 16.48 9.83 -7.99
C LEU A 51 15.72 11.13 -7.71
N LYS A 52 15.89 12.14 -8.59
CA LYS A 52 15.16 13.41 -8.49
C LYS A 52 13.66 13.17 -8.75
N GLY A 53 12.80 13.82 -7.97
CA GLY A 53 11.35 13.78 -8.20
C GLY A 53 10.59 12.67 -7.46
N ILE A 54 11.25 11.94 -6.56
CA ILE A 54 10.59 11.05 -5.61
C ILE A 54 10.81 11.50 -4.17
N GLU A 55 9.80 11.32 -3.37
CA GLU A 55 9.82 11.54 -1.92
C GLU A 55 9.36 10.26 -1.22
N LYS A 56 9.98 9.94 -0.10
CA LYS A 56 9.55 8.83 0.75
C LYS A 56 8.27 9.23 1.50
N ARG A 57 7.32 8.31 1.65
CA ARG A 57 6.19 8.53 2.55
C ARG A 57 6.69 8.86 3.95
N TYR A 58 6.15 9.93 4.52
CA TYR A 58 6.40 10.29 5.91
C TYR A 58 5.71 9.31 6.87
N TYR A 59 6.38 8.98 7.94
CA TYR A 59 5.84 8.32 9.14
C TYR A 59 6.61 8.83 10.36
N SER A 60 6.00 8.81 11.54
CA SER A 60 6.65 9.32 12.76
C SER A 60 7.89 8.49 13.11
N LYS A 61 8.85 9.09 13.83
CA LYS A 61 10.08 8.41 14.24
C LYS A 61 9.82 7.17 15.09
N ASP A 62 8.74 7.21 15.89
CA ASP A 62 8.35 6.13 16.81
C ASP A 62 7.53 5.02 16.13
N SER A 63 7.25 5.15 14.83
CA SER A 63 6.49 4.16 14.09
C SER A 63 7.32 2.92 13.78
N TYR A 64 6.81 1.77 14.19
CA TYR A 64 7.35 0.47 13.78
C TYR A 64 6.58 -0.05 12.56
N ILE A 65 7.12 0.21 11.37
CA ILE A 65 6.46 -0.17 10.10
C ILE A 65 6.63 -1.66 9.79
N SER A 66 5.60 -2.30 9.27
CA SER A 66 5.65 -3.68 8.75
C SER A 66 6.54 -3.82 7.50
N ALA A 67 6.69 -2.73 6.74
CA ALA A 67 7.50 -2.65 5.53
C ALA A 67 7.08 -3.64 4.43
N ASP A 68 5.81 -4.01 4.37
CA ASP A 68 5.22 -4.84 3.32
C ASP A 68 5.06 -4.13 1.97
N ALA A 69 5.24 -2.81 1.97
CA ALA A 69 5.34 -1.97 0.78
C ALA A 69 6.20 -0.73 1.04
N LEU A 70 6.93 -0.29 0.02
CA LEU A 70 7.57 1.02 -0.02
C LEU A 70 6.67 1.99 -0.79
N ILE A 71 6.13 2.99 -0.09
CA ILE A 71 5.32 4.03 -0.71
C ILE A 71 6.19 5.24 -0.99
N ILE A 72 6.27 5.61 -2.27
CA ILE A 72 6.91 6.83 -2.73
C ILE A 72 5.87 7.82 -3.25
N MET A 73 6.18 9.10 -3.10
CA MET A 73 5.40 10.21 -3.63
C MET A 73 6.12 10.81 -4.83
N VAL A 74 5.39 11.02 -5.93
CA VAL A 74 5.90 11.71 -7.12
C VAL A 74 5.16 13.03 -7.34
N LYS A 75 5.56 13.82 -8.31
CA LYS A 75 5.02 15.18 -8.53
C LYS A 75 3.49 15.20 -8.71
N ASN A 76 2.92 14.26 -9.46
CA ASN A 76 1.50 14.26 -9.82
C ASN A 76 0.99 12.87 -10.24
N LYS A 77 -0.32 12.77 -10.46
CA LYS A 77 -1.01 11.55 -10.89
C LYS A 77 -0.49 10.98 -12.23
N LYS A 78 -0.16 11.84 -13.21
CA LYS A 78 0.35 11.41 -14.51
C LYS A 78 1.68 10.68 -14.33
N LEU A 79 2.56 11.23 -13.51
CA LEU A 79 3.86 10.61 -13.22
C LEU A 79 3.71 9.32 -12.40
N ALA A 80 2.77 9.27 -11.44
CA ALA A 80 2.48 8.03 -10.71
C ALA A 80 2.05 6.90 -11.66
N LYS A 81 1.19 7.19 -12.63
CA LYS A 81 0.80 6.22 -13.68
C LYS A 81 1.98 5.82 -14.57
N LYS A 82 2.88 6.77 -14.95
CA LYS A 82 4.10 6.47 -15.72
C LYS A 82 5.02 5.53 -14.93
N CYS A 83 5.24 5.80 -13.64
CA CYS A 83 6.01 4.92 -12.75
C CYS A 83 5.42 3.51 -12.71
N ARG A 84 4.10 3.39 -12.54
CA ARG A 84 3.42 2.09 -12.55
C ARG A 84 3.64 1.34 -13.87
N ALA A 85 3.44 2.00 -15.01
CA ALA A 85 3.62 1.38 -16.32
C ALA A 85 5.04 0.85 -16.50
N ARG A 86 6.05 1.60 -16.06
CA ARG A 86 7.46 1.16 -16.10
C ARG A 86 7.72 0.00 -15.14
N LEU A 87 7.23 0.06 -13.91
CA LEU A 87 7.35 -1.05 -12.96
C LEU A 87 6.79 -2.35 -13.54
N LEU A 88 5.60 -2.31 -14.15
CA LEU A 88 5.01 -3.48 -14.81
C LEU A 88 5.86 -4.02 -15.96
N LYS A 89 6.44 -3.14 -16.80
CA LYS A 89 7.37 -3.54 -17.86
C LYS A 89 8.55 -4.35 -17.30
N TYR A 90 9.01 -4.01 -16.11
CA TYR A 90 10.07 -4.73 -15.40
C TYR A 90 9.55 -5.89 -14.52
N LYS A 91 8.29 -6.32 -14.72
CA LYS A 91 7.63 -7.41 -13.97
C LYS A 91 7.53 -7.15 -12.46
N ILE A 92 7.49 -5.88 -12.07
CA ILE A 92 7.22 -5.43 -10.70
C ILE A 92 5.80 -4.90 -10.66
N SER A 93 4.90 -5.61 -9.99
CA SER A 93 3.54 -5.10 -9.74
C SER A 93 3.57 -3.89 -8.80
N THR A 94 2.49 -3.11 -8.76
CA THR A 94 2.26 -2.15 -7.69
C THR A 94 1.22 -2.70 -6.72
N LYS A 95 1.31 -2.32 -5.46
CA LYS A 95 0.36 -2.74 -4.42
C LYS A 95 -0.57 -1.58 -4.12
N ILE A 96 -1.86 -1.73 -4.43
CA ILE A 96 -2.90 -0.73 -4.11
C ILE A 96 -2.83 0.53 -4.97
N LEU A 97 -1.74 1.29 -4.92
CA LEU A 97 -1.63 2.59 -5.57
C LEU A 97 -0.60 2.54 -6.73
N PRO A 98 -0.96 3.12 -7.86
CA PRO A 98 -2.11 4.00 -8.11
C PRO A 98 -3.40 3.32 -8.60
N GLU A 99 -3.46 1.97 -8.67
CA GLU A 99 -4.59 1.24 -9.28
C GLU A 99 -5.88 1.31 -8.46
N ALA A 100 -5.81 0.94 -7.19
CA ALA A 100 -6.98 0.79 -6.32
C ALA A 100 -7.38 2.10 -5.62
N TYR A 101 -7.10 3.24 -6.26
CA TYR A 101 -7.42 4.55 -5.71
C TYR A 101 -8.87 4.68 -5.26
N THR A 102 -9.81 4.19 -6.07
CA THR A 102 -11.25 4.29 -5.75
C THR A 102 -11.66 3.46 -4.54
N TRP A 103 -10.92 2.39 -4.23
CA TRP A 103 -11.20 1.54 -3.08
C TRP A 103 -10.67 2.14 -1.77
N HIS A 104 -9.64 2.97 -1.86
CA HIS A 104 -8.95 3.52 -0.68
C HIS A 104 -9.23 5.01 -0.45
N PHE A 105 -10.09 5.61 -1.28
CA PHE A 105 -10.44 7.02 -1.15
C PHE A 105 -11.94 7.20 -0.86
N ALA A 106 -12.27 7.57 0.36
CA ALA A 106 -13.65 7.73 0.82
C ALA A 106 -14.49 8.69 -0.05
N GLY A 107 -13.87 9.70 -0.68
CA GLY A 107 -14.54 10.59 -1.64
C GLY A 107 -15.09 9.90 -2.91
N LYS A 108 -14.78 8.59 -3.10
CA LYS A 108 -15.31 7.76 -4.21
C LYS A 108 -16.33 6.71 -3.75
N TRP A 109 -16.59 6.60 -2.46
CA TRP A 109 -17.49 5.57 -1.90
C TRP A 109 -18.96 5.99 -1.99
N LYS A 110 -19.52 5.83 -3.18
CA LYS A 110 -20.92 6.23 -3.47
C LYS A 110 -21.96 5.36 -2.77
N HIS A 111 -21.60 4.17 -2.32
CA HIS A 111 -22.47 3.22 -1.64
C HIS A 111 -22.75 3.57 -0.17
N ILE A 112 -21.91 4.42 0.44
CA ILE A 112 -22.11 4.88 1.82
C ILE A 112 -22.98 6.13 1.81
N LYS A 113 -24.23 5.99 2.29
CA LYS A 113 -25.22 7.06 2.26
C LYS A 113 -24.82 8.29 3.08
N GLU A 114 -24.21 8.06 4.22
CA GLU A 114 -23.77 9.08 5.19
C GLU A 114 -22.69 10.01 4.60
N LEU A 115 -21.92 9.53 3.65
CA LEU A 115 -20.90 10.34 2.96
C LEU A 115 -21.47 11.25 1.89
N LYS A 116 -22.71 11.02 1.42
CA LYS A 116 -23.31 11.82 0.36
C LYS A 116 -23.67 13.25 0.80
N SER A 117 -24.02 13.42 2.08
CA SER A 117 -24.41 14.71 2.67
C SER A 117 -23.23 15.61 2.99
N GLN A 118 -22.00 15.10 2.94
CA GLN A 118 -20.79 15.84 3.33
C GLN A 118 -20.09 16.45 2.11
N ASN A 119 -19.52 17.64 2.29
CA ASN A 119 -18.67 18.25 1.26
C ASN A 119 -17.27 17.60 1.23
N LEU A 120 -17.22 16.34 0.79
CA LEU A 120 -16.01 15.52 0.77
C LEU A 120 -14.90 16.09 -0.12
N LYS A 121 -15.25 16.86 -1.17
CA LYS A 121 -14.23 17.49 -2.01
C LYS A 121 -13.37 18.48 -1.23
N LYS A 122 -13.97 19.23 -0.31
CA LYS A 122 -13.24 20.21 0.51
C LYS A 122 -12.47 19.50 1.64
N SER A 123 -13.16 18.68 2.42
CA SER A 123 -12.59 18.02 3.60
C SER A 123 -11.51 16.99 3.28
N LEU A 124 -11.61 16.29 2.15
CA LEU A 124 -10.67 15.24 1.75
C LEU A 124 -9.66 15.67 0.66
N LYS A 125 -9.58 16.95 0.33
CA LYS A 125 -8.71 17.48 -0.75
C LYS A 125 -7.25 17.06 -0.55
N ARG A 126 -6.72 17.15 0.66
CA ARG A 126 -5.34 16.78 0.98
C ARG A 126 -5.10 15.27 0.80
N SER A 127 -6.03 14.43 1.27
CA SER A 127 -5.95 12.98 1.09
C SER A 127 -5.99 12.59 -0.38
N GLU A 128 -6.86 13.24 -1.16
CA GLU A 128 -6.93 13.02 -2.61
C GLU A 128 -5.62 13.36 -3.31
N GLN A 129 -5.03 14.50 -2.99
CA GLN A 129 -3.75 14.93 -3.56
C GLN A 129 -2.63 13.94 -3.23
N LEU A 130 -2.53 13.47 -2.00
CA LEU A 130 -1.52 12.50 -1.59
C LEU A 130 -1.70 11.15 -2.30
N LEU A 131 -2.91 10.60 -2.30
CA LEU A 131 -3.19 9.31 -2.94
C LEU A 131 -2.96 9.32 -4.45
N ASN A 132 -3.30 10.42 -5.12
CA ASN A 132 -3.11 10.57 -6.57
C ASN A 132 -1.63 10.57 -7.00
N ARG A 133 -0.71 10.96 -6.13
CA ARG A 133 0.73 11.01 -6.42
C ARG A 133 1.53 9.88 -5.78
N ALA A 134 0.86 8.95 -5.12
CA ALA A 134 1.50 7.83 -4.45
C ALA A 134 1.70 6.63 -5.40
N VAL A 135 2.85 5.98 -5.27
CA VAL A 135 3.16 4.68 -5.90
C VAL A 135 3.61 3.72 -4.81
N SER A 136 2.92 2.60 -4.68
CA SER A 136 3.17 1.59 -3.66
C SER A 136 3.88 0.38 -4.28
N ILE A 137 5.14 0.20 -3.94
CA ILE A 137 5.98 -0.91 -4.41
C ILE A 137 5.90 -2.04 -3.40
N PRO A 138 5.41 -3.24 -3.77
CA PRO A 138 5.28 -4.35 -2.84
C PRO A 138 6.65 -4.90 -2.44
N ILE A 139 6.74 -5.41 -1.23
CA ILE A 139 7.94 -6.03 -0.70
C ILE A 139 7.63 -7.45 -0.27
N PHE A 140 8.40 -8.39 -0.82
CA PHE A 140 8.28 -9.82 -0.53
C PHE A 140 9.55 -10.31 0.17
N ILE A 141 9.42 -11.22 1.12
CA ILE A 141 10.56 -11.79 1.85
C ILE A 141 11.58 -12.51 0.94
N ARG A 142 11.16 -12.93 -0.25
CA ARG A 142 12.00 -13.60 -1.26
C ARG A 142 12.45 -12.69 -2.40
N MET A 143 12.33 -11.36 -2.23
CA MET A 143 12.77 -10.41 -3.27
C MET A 143 14.29 -10.48 -3.44
N ASN A 144 14.74 -10.70 -4.67
CA ASN A 144 16.15 -10.80 -5.02
C ASN A 144 16.78 -9.48 -5.48
N SER A 145 18.09 -9.45 -5.63
CA SER A 145 18.85 -8.26 -6.04
C SER A 145 18.48 -7.76 -7.42
N GLN A 146 18.15 -8.67 -8.36
CA GLN A 146 17.73 -8.30 -9.71
C GLN A 146 16.38 -7.54 -9.71
N GLN A 147 15.43 -7.98 -8.89
CA GLN A 147 14.15 -7.29 -8.72
C GLN A 147 14.34 -5.88 -8.14
N ILE A 148 15.24 -5.73 -7.16
CA ILE A 148 15.58 -4.42 -6.60
C ILE A 148 16.19 -3.50 -7.66
N LEU A 149 17.10 -4.01 -8.48
CA LEU A 149 17.71 -3.28 -9.60
C LEU A 149 16.65 -2.89 -10.65
N ASN A 150 15.73 -3.79 -10.95
CA ASN A 150 14.62 -3.54 -11.87
C ASN A 150 13.71 -2.40 -11.37
N ILE A 151 13.45 -2.31 -10.06
CA ILE A 151 12.72 -1.19 -9.47
C ILE A 151 13.45 0.14 -9.74
N LYS A 152 14.78 0.17 -9.50
CA LYS A 152 15.58 1.36 -9.77
C LYS A 152 15.51 1.78 -11.24
N LYS A 153 15.71 0.83 -12.17
CA LYS A 153 15.66 1.08 -13.63
C LYS A 153 14.29 1.61 -14.05
N ALA A 154 13.20 0.95 -13.60
CA ALA A 154 11.84 1.35 -13.92
C ALA A 154 11.52 2.78 -13.46
N LEU A 155 11.92 3.14 -12.24
CA LEU A 155 11.70 4.49 -11.72
C LEU A 155 12.58 5.53 -12.43
N TYR A 156 13.84 5.21 -12.71
CA TYR A 156 14.72 6.08 -13.49
C TYR A 156 14.13 6.43 -14.86
N GLU A 157 13.67 5.42 -15.63
CA GLU A 157 13.01 5.61 -16.92
C GLU A 157 11.68 6.37 -16.83
N ALA A 158 10.98 6.29 -15.69
CA ALA A 158 9.73 6.99 -15.51
C ALA A 158 9.93 8.48 -15.19
N LEU A 159 11.01 8.81 -14.51
CA LEU A 159 11.30 10.16 -14.02
C LEU A 159 11.98 11.03 -15.08
N ASN A 160 12.71 10.40 -16.00
CA ASN A 160 13.29 11.04 -17.19
C ASN A 160 12.37 10.82 -18.40
#